data_8b9f0db130f34a997e57dcf5150c527f
#
_entry.id   8b9f0db130f34a997e57dcf5150c527f
#
_cell.length_a   1.000
_cell.length_b   1.000
_cell.length_c   1.000
_cell.angle_alpha   90.00
_cell.angle_beta   90.00
_cell.angle_gamma   90.00
#
_symmetry.space_group_name_H-M   'P 1'
#
loop_
_entity.id
_entity.type
_entity.pdbx_description
1 polymer ?
#
loop_
_entity_poly.entity_id
_entity_poly.type
_entity_poly.pdbx_seq_one_letter_code
_entity_poly.pdbx_strand_id
1 'polypeptide(L)'
;MRRESYIFLTVCAVVLATLFAPSCANTSTPPSGGPKDTIPPIMEESVPLPNTTNYSIYPKKNSIVLTFNEFVVLKDPASNFFVSPPLKKRIMPKIKGKSVVFTFQDTLQE
;
A
#
# COMPACT_ATOMS: atom_id res chain seq x y z
N MET A 1 -3.44 66.44 -4.24
CA MET A 1 -2.21 65.61 -4.49
C MET A 1 -1.66 64.93 -3.24
N ARG A 2 -1.54 65.59 -2.12
CA ARG A 2 -1.02 64.92 -0.90
C ARG A 2 -1.95 63.81 -0.38
N ARG A 3 -3.24 63.94 -0.48
CA ARG A 3 -4.22 62.96 0.00
C ARG A 3 -4.18 61.63 -0.79
N GLU A 4 -4.04 61.74 -2.08
CA GLU A 4 -3.89 60.54 -2.96
C GLU A 4 -2.59 59.78 -2.69
N SER A 5 -1.52 60.51 -2.40
CA SER A 5 -0.23 59.92 -2.07
C SER A 5 -0.29 59.15 -0.73
N TYR A 6 -1.00 59.64 0.27
CA TYR A 6 -1.16 58.94 1.55
C TYR A 6 -2.04 57.70 1.41
N ILE A 7 -3.09 57.74 0.59
CA ILE A 7 -3.94 56.61 0.31
C ILE A 7 -3.12 55.50 -0.37
N PHE A 8 -2.32 55.84 -1.36
CA PHE A 8 -1.44 54.87 -2.04
C PHE A 8 -0.42 54.25 -1.07
N LEU A 9 0.16 55.06 -0.22
CA LEU A 9 1.16 54.63 0.74
C LEU A 9 0.55 53.71 1.82
N THR A 10 -0.66 54.00 2.29
CA THR A 10 -1.38 53.12 3.24
C THR A 10 -1.78 51.79 2.61
N VAL A 11 -2.24 51.80 1.37
CA VAL A 11 -2.60 50.56 0.66
C VAL A 11 -1.37 49.70 0.47
N CYS A 12 -0.23 50.26 0.06
CA CYS A 12 1.03 49.52 -0.06
C CYS A 12 1.48 48.95 1.28
N ALA A 13 1.36 49.67 2.37
CA ALA A 13 1.74 49.20 3.70
C ALA A 13 0.86 48.02 4.18
N VAL A 14 -0.45 48.07 3.92
CA VAL A 14 -1.37 46.99 4.26
C VAL A 14 -1.08 45.72 3.44
N VAL A 15 -0.84 45.86 2.13
CA VAL A 15 -0.49 44.74 1.26
C VAL A 15 0.83 44.13 1.70
N LEU A 16 1.82 44.93 2.03
CA LEU A 16 3.11 44.43 2.50
C LEU A 16 2.98 43.70 3.85
N ALA A 17 2.17 44.21 4.77
CA ALA A 17 1.90 43.54 6.06
C ALA A 17 1.22 42.19 5.91
N THR A 18 0.34 42.00 4.93
CA THR A 18 -0.32 40.73 4.66
C THR A 18 0.63 39.68 4.05
N LEU A 19 1.61 40.11 3.26
CA LEU A 19 2.61 39.23 2.67
C LEU A 19 3.60 38.66 3.69
N PHE A 20 3.85 39.38 4.78
CA PHE A 20 4.73 38.95 5.86
C PHE A 20 4.00 38.27 7.04
N ALA A 21 2.69 38.05 6.94
CA ALA A 21 1.98 37.30 7.96
C ALA A 21 2.55 35.85 8.01
N PRO A 22 3.17 35.44 9.12
CA PRO A 22 3.67 34.06 9.23
C PRO A 22 2.47 33.11 9.22
N SER A 23 2.34 32.35 8.16
CA SER A 23 1.44 31.21 8.11
C SER A 23 2.05 30.12 8.99
N CYS A 24 1.68 30.10 10.26
CA CYS A 24 2.08 29.04 11.17
C CYS A 24 1.28 27.79 10.84
N ALA A 25 1.77 27.01 9.87
CA ALA A 25 1.41 25.61 9.81
C ALA A 25 2.08 24.90 11.02
N ASN A 26 1.26 24.26 11.86
CA ASN A 26 1.78 23.51 12.99
C ASN A 26 2.50 22.26 12.46
N THR A 27 3.82 22.34 12.34
CA THR A 27 4.68 21.24 11.88
C THR A 27 5.28 20.45 13.05
N SER A 28 4.99 20.84 14.29
CA SER A 28 5.59 20.25 15.48
C SER A 28 5.00 18.88 15.84
N THR A 29 3.81 18.57 15.38
CA THR A 29 3.17 17.26 15.56
C THR A 29 2.81 16.68 14.20
N PRO A 30 3.54 15.67 13.71
CA PRO A 30 3.09 14.95 12.52
C PRO A 30 1.72 14.33 12.80
N PRO A 31 0.85 14.22 11.78
CA PRO A 31 -0.45 13.58 11.94
C PRO A 31 -0.22 12.17 12.49
N SER A 32 -0.66 11.94 13.72
CA SER A 32 -0.67 10.61 14.31
C SER A 32 -1.85 9.85 13.72
N GLY A 33 -1.60 8.66 13.18
CA GLY A 33 -2.65 7.72 12.84
C GLY A 33 -3.49 7.39 14.08
N GLY A 34 -4.66 6.79 13.90
CA GLY A 34 -5.48 6.28 14.99
C GLY A 34 -4.75 5.22 15.83
N PRO A 35 -5.44 4.54 16.75
CA PRO A 35 -4.87 3.47 17.55
C PRO A 35 -4.19 2.44 16.66
N LYS A 36 -3.03 1.93 17.11
CA LYS A 36 -2.28 0.92 16.36
C LYS A 36 -3.15 -0.33 16.21
N ASP A 37 -3.35 -0.75 14.98
CA ASP A 37 -4.02 -2.00 14.69
C ASP A 37 -3.08 -3.16 15.09
N THR A 38 -3.58 -4.00 16.00
CA THR A 38 -2.88 -5.19 16.50
C THR A 38 -3.54 -6.49 16.07
N ILE A 39 -4.64 -6.39 15.32
CA ILE A 39 -5.37 -7.56 14.82
C ILE A 39 -4.67 -8.06 13.56
N PRO A 40 -4.25 -9.34 13.50
CA PRO A 40 -3.61 -9.88 12.30
C PRO A 40 -4.63 -10.05 11.18
N PRO A 41 -4.20 -9.95 9.90
CA PRO A 41 -5.06 -10.18 8.76
C PRO A 41 -5.62 -11.61 8.77
N ILE A 42 -6.88 -11.75 8.39
CA ILE A 42 -7.59 -13.03 8.30
C ILE A 42 -7.81 -13.35 6.82
N MET A 43 -7.49 -14.57 6.42
CA MET A 43 -7.78 -15.05 5.09
C MET A 43 -9.28 -15.32 4.94
N GLU A 44 -9.93 -14.63 4.01
CA GLU A 44 -11.37 -14.77 3.74
C GLU A 44 -11.64 -15.74 2.59
N GLU A 45 -10.80 -15.73 1.59
CA GLU A 45 -10.99 -16.52 0.37
C GLU A 45 -9.66 -17.04 -0.16
N SER A 46 -9.70 -18.21 -0.77
CA SER A 46 -8.54 -18.76 -1.50
C SER A 46 -8.97 -19.45 -2.79
N VAL A 47 -8.11 -19.37 -3.79
CA VAL A 47 -8.22 -20.15 -5.03
C VAL A 47 -6.93 -20.92 -5.23
N PRO A 48 -6.95 -22.24 -5.16
CA PRO A 48 -8.08 -23.15 -4.91
C PRO A 48 -8.68 -23.00 -3.51
N LEU A 49 -9.88 -23.53 -3.32
CA LEU A 49 -10.54 -23.58 -2.01
C LEU A 49 -9.69 -24.38 -1.01
N PRO A 50 -9.79 -24.09 0.31
CA PRO A 50 -9.11 -24.87 1.33
C PRO A 50 -9.43 -26.37 1.22
N ASN A 51 -8.43 -27.19 1.49
CA ASN A 51 -8.52 -28.67 1.41
C ASN A 51 -8.83 -29.24 0.01
N THR A 52 -8.63 -28.44 -1.05
CA THR A 52 -8.70 -28.95 -2.42
C THR A 52 -7.54 -29.91 -2.70
N THR A 53 -7.86 -31.09 -3.21
CA THR A 53 -6.90 -32.07 -3.69
C THR A 53 -6.89 -32.13 -5.23
N ASN A 54 -5.82 -32.63 -5.83
CA ASN A 54 -5.68 -32.78 -7.28
C ASN A 54 -5.84 -31.46 -8.06
N TYR A 55 -5.39 -30.33 -7.46
CA TYR A 55 -5.39 -29.07 -8.14
C TYR A 55 -4.29 -29.02 -9.19
N SER A 56 -4.71 -29.02 -10.45
CA SER A 56 -3.78 -28.96 -11.58
C SER A 56 -3.52 -27.52 -12.01
N ILE A 57 -2.26 -27.19 -12.16
CA ILE A 57 -1.84 -25.89 -12.71
C ILE A 57 -1.66 -26.03 -14.21
N TYR A 58 -2.52 -25.33 -14.94
CA TYR A 58 -2.50 -25.24 -16.40
C TYR A 58 -2.07 -23.85 -16.87
N PRO A 59 -1.69 -23.66 -18.13
CA PRO A 59 -1.30 -22.36 -18.65
C PRO A 59 -2.29 -21.22 -18.43
N LYS A 60 -3.57 -21.53 -18.29
CA LYS A 60 -4.64 -20.56 -18.00
C LYS A 60 -5.02 -20.45 -16.53
N LYS A 61 -4.59 -21.43 -15.68
CA LYS A 61 -4.82 -21.50 -14.24
C LYS A 61 -3.50 -21.75 -13.53
N ASN A 62 -2.60 -20.82 -13.67
CA ASN A 62 -1.23 -20.96 -13.19
C ASN A 62 -0.96 -20.21 -11.89
N SER A 63 -1.99 -19.87 -11.16
CA SER A 63 -1.84 -19.09 -9.94
C SER A 63 -2.67 -19.61 -8.78
N ILE A 64 -2.11 -19.44 -7.60
CA ILE A 64 -2.82 -19.58 -6.32
C ILE A 64 -3.04 -18.17 -5.77
N VAL A 65 -4.25 -17.87 -5.33
CA VAL A 65 -4.63 -16.57 -4.81
C VAL A 65 -5.17 -16.71 -3.40
N LEU A 66 -4.62 -15.94 -2.48
CA LEU A 66 -5.11 -15.83 -1.10
C LEU A 66 -5.62 -14.42 -0.89
N THR A 67 -6.88 -14.26 -0.52
CA THR A 67 -7.52 -12.97 -0.27
C THR A 67 -7.76 -12.77 1.22
N PHE A 68 -7.38 -11.61 1.72
CA PHE A 68 -7.49 -11.25 3.12
C PHE A 68 -8.55 -10.15 3.33
N ASN A 69 -9.00 -10.00 4.57
CA ASN A 69 -9.97 -8.97 4.96
C ASN A 69 -9.40 -7.55 4.93
N GLU A 70 -8.07 -7.42 4.91
CA GLU A 70 -7.37 -6.15 4.91
C GLU A 70 -6.16 -6.16 3.98
N PHE A 71 -5.57 -5.01 3.72
CA PHE A 71 -4.34 -4.91 2.94
C PHE A 71 -3.18 -5.54 3.71
N VAL A 72 -2.44 -6.42 3.04
CA VAL A 72 -1.32 -7.15 3.62
C VAL A 72 0.00 -6.71 3.03
N VAL A 73 1.05 -6.83 3.80
CA VAL A 73 2.43 -6.59 3.38
C VAL A 73 3.22 -7.88 3.56
N LEU A 74 3.92 -8.29 2.52
CA LEU A 74 4.80 -9.46 2.59
C LEU A 74 6.12 -9.07 3.24
N LYS A 75 6.39 -9.65 4.40
CA LYS A 75 7.65 -9.48 5.10
C LYS A 75 8.61 -10.59 4.74
N ASP A 76 9.70 -10.22 4.07
CA ASP A 76 10.78 -11.11 3.65
C ASP A 76 10.29 -12.41 2.97
N PRO A 77 9.57 -12.31 1.85
CA PRO A 77 9.01 -13.48 1.18
C PRO A 77 10.09 -14.43 0.65
N ALA A 78 11.30 -13.93 0.41
CA ALA A 78 12.41 -14.74 -0.06
C ALA A 78 12.84 -15.79 0.96
N SER A 79 12.76 -15.47 2.25
CA SER A 79 13.15 -16.36 3.34
C SER A 79 11.99 -17.13 3.94
N ASN A 80 10.77 -16.61 3.82
CA ASN A 80 9.59 -17.18 4.48
C ASN A 80 8.67 -17.98 3.57
N PHE A 81 8.96 -18.00 2.27
CA PHE A 81 8.17 -18.74 1.29
C PHE A 81 8.94 -19.95 0.74
N PHE A 82 8.37 -21.12 0.93
CA PHE A 82 8.96 -22.40 0.49
C PHE A 82 7.95 -23.20 -0.31
N VAL A 83 8.44 -23.84 -1.36
CA VAL A 83 7.67 -24.78 -2.17
C VAL A 83 8.36 -26.14 -2.13
N SER A 84 7.59 -27.18 -1.83
CA SER A 84 8.05 -28.56 -1.81
C SER A 84 7.10 -29.43 -2.66
N PRO A 85 7.60 -30.22 -3.60
CA PRO A 85 8.98 -30.32 -4.07
C PRO A 85 9.48 -29.03 -4.72
N PRO A 86 10.82 -28.81 -4.78
CA PRO A 86 11.37 -27.57 -5.32
C PRO A 86 11.05 -27.41 -6.80
N LEU A 87 10.64 -26.20 -7.17
CA LEU A 87 10.33 -25.84 -8.54
C LEU A 87 11.61 -25.57 -9.34
N LYS A 88 11.58 -25.84 -10.64
CA LYS A 88 12.68 -25.49 -11.56
C LYS A 88 12.96 -23.99 -11.59
N LYS A 89 11.90 -23.19 -11.51
CA LYS A 89 11.99 -21.72 -11.42
C LYS A 89 11.46 -21.27 -10.07
N ARG A 90 12.24 -20.45 -9.40
CA ARG A 90 11.81 -19.82 -8.16
C ARG A 90 10.68 -18.85 -8.45
N ILE A 91 9.60 -18.97 -7.70
CA ILE A 91 8.48 -18.05 -7.75
C ILE A 91 8.51 -17.12 -6.54
N MET A 92 8.04 -15.91 -6.76
CA MET A 92 7.89 -14.91 -5.69
C MET A 92 6.43 -14.51 -5.61
N PRO A 93 5.85 -14.48 -4.40
CA PRO A 93 4.51 -14.00 -4.22
C PRO A 93 4.42 -12.50 -4.55
N LYS A 94 3.31 -12.09 -5.13
CA LYS A 94 3.01 -10.69 -5.44
C LYS A 94 1.73 -10.26 -4.74
N ILE A 95 1.68 -9.00 -4.33
CA ILE A 95 0.48 -8.43 -3.72
C ILE A 95 -0.35 -7.75 -4.80
N LYS A 96 -1.64 -8.05 -4.81
CA LYS A 96 -2.68 -7.40 -5.61
C LYS A 96 -3.79 -6.93 -4.69
N GLY A 97 -3.76 -5.67 -4.25
CA GLY A 97 -4.74 -5.15 -3.29
C GLY A 97 -4.70 -5.91 -1.96
N LYS A 98 -5.79 -6.58 -1.62
CA LYS A 98 -5.90 -7.45 -0.43
C LYS A 98 -5.51 -8.90 -0.68
N SER A 99 -5.04 -9.23 -1.88
CA SER A 99 -4.71 -10.59 -2.29
C SER A 99 -3.22 -10.79 -2.47
N VAL A 100 -2.77 -11.98 -2.11
CA VAL A 100 -1.43 -12.48 -2.39
C VAL A 100 -1.53 -13.50 -3.51
N VAL A 101 -0.77 -13.32 -4.57
CA VAL A 101 -0.82 -14.14 -5.79
C VAL A 101 0.51 -14.86 -5.98
N PHE A 102 0.43 -16.18 -6.10
CA PHE A 102 1.56 -17.05 -6.44
C PHE A 102 1.37 -17.55 -7.87
N THR A 103 2.21 -17.12 -8.77
CA THR A 103 2.14 -17.52 -10.19
C THR A 103 3.19 -18.56 -10.50
N PHE A 104 2.77 -19.70 -11.01
CA PHE A 104 3.62 -20.83 -11.39
C PHE A 104 3.86 -20.83 -12.89
N GLN A 105 5.09 -21.11 -13.29
CA GLN A 105 5.47 -21.24 -14.70
C GLN A 105 5.57 -22.72 -15.12
N ASP A 106 5.74 -23.59 -14.15
CA ASP A 106 5.88 -25.02 -14.36
C ASP A 106 4.67 -25.76 -13.79
N THR A 107 4.37 -26.93 -14.33
CA THR A 107 3.36 -27.83 -13.77
C THR A 107 3.84 -28.34 -12.41
N LEU A 108 2.96 -28.35 -11.42
CA LEU A 108 3.26 -28.96 -10.13
C LEU A 108 3.35 -30.47 -10.31
N GLN A 109 4.38 -31.05 -9.72
CA GLN A 109 4.54 -32.51 -9.66
C GLN A 109 3.81 -33.06 -8.43
N GLU A 110 3.21 -34.20 -8.57
CA GLU A 110 2.62 -34.96 -7.47
C GLU A 110 3.67 -35.44 -6.48
#